data_92f526a32ef4604d13383c735e68e8dd
#
_entry.id   92f526a32ef4604d13383c735e68e8dd
#
_cell.length_a   1.000
_cell.length_b   1.000
_cell.length_c   1.000
_cell.angle_alpha   90.00
_cell.angle_beta   90.00
_cell.angle_gamma   90.00
#
_symmetry.space_group_name_H-M   'P 1'
#
loop_
_entity.id
_entity.type
_entity.pdbx_description
1 polymer ?
#
loop_
_entity_poly.entity_id
_entity_poly.type
_entity_poly.pdbx_seq_one_letter_code
_entity_poly.pdbx_strand_id
1 'polypeptide(L)'
;MSKSLIKINKWLYPASWIYGAGVWLRNKLFDWGYYKERSFNLPIICIGNLTVGGTGKTPHTEYLVKLLQKNYQVAVLSRGYKRKSKGFVLAKENTSVHQLGDEPYQMKQKFPSIHMAVDVNRCHGIEQLCKANVTPTTDVVLLDDAFQHRHVKAGLNILLVDYNRMITEDALLPAGRMREPISGKDRAHIVIITKCPKDMKPMDFRVLQRQMNLYAFQQLYFTTLDYGKLRPLFNGGKEYAIQNIHPAVHILLVTGIASPQVLEDDLSAINTHIHMLAYGDHHDFTDNDMLEIEKHFHRLPEGRRMIITTEKDAVRMVSHPQLPETIKPYIYVLPIEIVFLQDQQEMFNKYILDYVRKNSRNSRLFEE
;
A
#
# COMPACT_ATOMS: atom_id res chain seq x y z
N MET A 1 -10.20 -22.55 10.71
CA MET A 1 -10.36 -21.32 11.53
C MET A 1 -8.98 -20.85 11.94
N SER A 2 -8.46 -19.81 11.31
CA SER A 2 -7.20 -19.18 11.71
C SER A 2 -7.39 -18.60 13.11
N LYS A 3 -6.51 -18.93 14.05
CA LYS A 3 -6.47 -18.27 15.35
C LYS A 3 -6.20 -16.78 15.10
N SER A 4 -7.15 -15.92 15.46
CA SER A 4 -6.99 -14.47 15.38
C SER A 4 -5.71 -14.07 16.11
N LEU A 5 -4.75 -13.53 15.36
CA LEU A 5 -3.48 -12.98 15.88
C LEU A 5 -3.70 -11.64 16.60
N ILE A 6 -4.96 -11.26 16.87
CA ILE A 6 -5.33 -9.99 17.50
C ILE A 6 -5.09 -10.10 19.00
N LYS A 7 -4.00 -9.51 19.46
CA LYS A 7 -3.76 -9.29 20.89
C LYS A 7 -4.43 -7.98 21.31
N ILE A 8 -5.61 -8.09 21.95
CA ILE A 8 -6.30 -6.95 22.57
C ILE A 8 -5.81 -6.81 24.01
N ASN A 9 -5.29 -5.64 24.37
CA ASN A 9 -4.95 -5.35 25.76
C ASN A 9 -6.18 -4.86 26.52
N LYS A 10 -6.83 -5.76 27.23
CA LYS A 10 -8.08 -5.48 27.94
C LYS A 10 -7.95 -4.38 29.01
N TRP A 11 -6.79 -4.19 29.61
CA TRP A 11 -6.52 -3.12 30.59
C TRP A 11 -6.61 -1.72 30.01
N LEU A 12 -6.45 -1.59 28.70
CA LEU A 12 -6.51 -0.31 27.98
C LEU A 12 -7.92 0.05 27.49
N TYR A 13 -8.95 -0.78 27.74
CA TYR A 13 -10.31 -0.45 27.33
C TYR A 13 -10.83 0.91 27.83
N PRO A 14 -10.60 1.35 29.10
CA PRO A 14 -11.05 2.67 29.53
C PRO A 14 -10.47 3.80 28.68
N ALA A 15 -9.18 3.71 28.33
CA ALA A 15 -8.55 4.67 27.44
C ALA A 15 -9.11 4.60 26.00
N SER A 16 -9.44 3.39 25.53
CA SER A 16 -10.06 3.20 24.22
C SER A 16 -11.48 3.77 24.15
N TRP A 17 -12.24 3.76 25.23
CA TRP A 17 -13.56 4.40 25.28
C TRP A 17 -13.45 5.92 25.17
N ILE A 18 -12.49 6.54 25.87
CA ILE A 18 -12.24 7.99 25.76
C ILE A 18 -11.81 8.35 24.32
N TYR A 19 -10.86 7.59 23.76
CA TYR A 19 -10.43 7.74 22.37
C TYR A 19 -11.62 7.57 21.41
N GLY A 20 -12.41 6.52 21.59
CA GLY A 20 -13.61 6.21 20.80
C GLY A 20 -14.65 7.32 20.85
N ALA A 21 -14.91 7.88 22.03
CA ALA A 21 -15.83 9.00 22.20
C ALA A 21 -15.35 10.25 21.42
N GLY A 22 -14.05 10.55 21.48
CA GLY A 22 -13.46 11.67 20.70
C GLY A 22 -13.59 11.45 19.19
N VAL A 23 -13.27 10.24 18.70
CA VAL A 23 -13.41 9.89 17.28
C VAL A 23 -14.88 9.90 16.85
N TRP A 24 -15.79 9.36 17.68
CA TRP A 24 -17.22 9.38 17.42
C TRP A 24 -17.75 10.81 17.32
N LEU A 25 -17.42 11.68 18.28
CA LEU A 25 -17.83 13.09 18.27
C LEU A 25 -17.31 13.80 17.01
N ARG A 26 -16.02 13.62 16.68
CA ARG A 26 -15.44 14.17 15.45
C ARG A 26 -16.23 13.72 14.20
N ASN A 27 -16.56 12.44 14.10
CA ASN A 27 -17.30 11.91 12.96
C ASN A 27 -18.73 12.47 12.93
N LYS A 28 -19.39 12.62 14.08
CA LYS A 28 -20.71 13.25 14.16
C LYS A 28 -20.68 14.73 13.75
N LEU A 29 -19.64 15.46 14.07
CA LEU A 29 -19.48 16.85 13.62
C LEU A 29 -19.38 16.96 12.08
N PHE A 30 -18.82 15.96 11.41
CA PHE A 30 -18.90 15.86 9.95
C PHE A 30 -20.31 15.49 9.48
N ASP A 31 -20.95 14.49 10.11
CA ASP A 31 -22.28 14.03 9.73
C ASP A 31 -23.35 15.15 9.90
N TRP A 32 -23.20 16.00 10.91
CA TRP A 32 -24.06 17.19 11.15
C TRP A 32 -23.68 18.40 10.29
N GLY A 33 -22.61 18.30 9.48
CA GLY A 33 -22.18 19.40 8.60
C GLY A 33 -21.44 20.54 9.29
N TYR A 34 -21.09 20.40 10.59
CA TYR A 34 -20.27 21.39 11.31
C TYR A 34 -18.88 21.47 10.71
N TYR A 35 -18.24 20.33 10.48
CA TYR A 35 -17.04 20.25 9.66
C TYR A 35 -17.41 20.08 8.20
N LYS A 36 -16.94 20.99 7.35
CA LYS A 36 -17.24 20.98 5.92
C LYS A 36 -16.41 19.93 5.20
N GLU A 37 -17.08 19.11 4.41
CA GLU A 37 -16.47 18.25 3.40
C GLU A 37 -16.44 19.01 2.07
N ARG A 38 -15.34 18.86 1.32
CA ARG A 38 -15.12 19.59 0.08
C ARG A 38 -15.08 18.64 -1.10
N SER A 39 -15.89 18.88 -2.11
CA SER A 39 -15.89 18.19 -3.40
C SER A 39 -15.03 18.93 -4.42
N PHE A 40 -14.55 18.23 -5.41
CA PHE A 40 -13.71 18.76 -6.49
C PHE A 40 -14.23 18.28 -7.85
N ASN A 41 -14.02 19.08 -8.90
CA ASN A 41 -14.48 18.78 -10.27
C ASN A 41 -13.57 17.79 -11.00
N LEU A 42 -13.14 16.73 -10.33
CA LEU A 42 -12.40 15.63 -10.92
C LEU A 42 -12.67 14.35 -10.12
N PRO A 43 -12.54 13.18 -10.74
CA PRO A 43 -12.69 11.91 -10.06
C PRO A 43 -11.64 11.76 -8.95
N ILE A 44 -12.09 11.52 -7.72
CA ILE A 44 -11.23 11.24 -6.57
C ILE A 44 -11.55 9.85 -6.04
N ILE A 45 -10.54 8.99 -5.98
CA ILE A 45 -10.62 7.66 -5.38
C ILE A 45 -9.80 7.67 -4.10
N CYS A 46 -10.45 7.45 -2.97
CA CYS A 46 -9.80 7.34 -1.67
C CYS A 46 -9.55 5.88 -1.33
N ILE A 47 -8.31 5.55 -1.03
CA ILE A 47 -7.89 4.22 -0.56
C ILE A 47 -7.41 4.36 0.87
N GLY A 48 -7.88 3.48 1.75
CA GLY A 48 -7.44 3.49 3.13
C GLY A 48 -7.98 2.33 3.95
N ASN A 49 -7.79 2.41 5.24
CA ASN A 49 -8.20 1.38 6.19
C ASN A 49 -8.69 1.99 7.50
N LEU A 50 -9.29 1.17 8.38
CA LEU A 50 -9.71 1.60 9.71
C LEU A 50 -8.69 1.24 10.80
N THR A 51 -7.62 0.50 10.49
CA THR A 51 -6.67 -0.02 11.48
C THR A 51 -5.29 0.58 11.31
N VAL A 52 -4.47 0.54 12.34
CA VAL A 52 -3.02 0.79 12.24
C VAL A 52 -2.32 -0.46 11.75
N GLY A 53 -1.38 -0.31 10.83
CA GLY A 53 -0.57 -1.40 10.30
C GLY A 53 -0.75 -1.64 8.80
N GLY A 54 -0.02 -2.62 8.29
CA GLY A 54 0.06 -2.91 6.86
C GLY A 54 -1.13 -3.71 6.33
N THR A 55 -2.21 -3.05 5.95
CA THR A 55 -3.38 -3.68 5.30
C THR A 55 -3.23 -3.85 3.79
N GLY A 56 -2.03 -3.61 3.23
CA GLY A 56 -1.79 -3.72 1.80
C GLY A 56 -2.18 -2.46 1.00
N LYS A 57 -2.20 -1.26 1.61
CA LYS A 57 -2.56 -0.01 0.92
C LYS A 57 -1.70 0.25 -0.31
N THR A 58 -0.38 0.27 -0.13
CA THR A 58 0.57 0.56 -1.22
C THR A 58 0.38 -0.37 -2.42
N PRO A 59 0.35 -1.71 -2.28
CA PRO A 59 0.09 -2.59 -3.42
C PRO A 59 -1.27 -2.35 -4.11
N HIS A 60 -2.34 -2.02 -3.37
CA HIS A 60 -3.64 -1.72 -3.98
C HIS A 60 -3.65 -0.36 -4.66
N THR A 61 -2.96 0.66 -4.11
CA THR A 61 -2.78 1.94 -4.79
C THR A 61 -1.97 1.76 -6.08
N GLU A 62 -0.90 0.98 -6.05
CA GLU A 62 -0.11 0.64 -7.24
C GLU A 62 -0.93 -0.13 -8.29
N TYR A 63 -1.79 -1.05 -7.85
CA TYR A 63 -2.72 -1.75 -8.75
C TYR A 63 -3.64 -0.77 -9.50
N LEU A 64 -4.23 0.20 -8.77
CA LEU A 64 -5.08 1.22 -9.37
C LEU A 64 -4.30 2.15 -10.29
N VAL A 65 -3.08 2.53 -9.92
CA VAL A 65 -2.18 3.29 -10.81
C VAL A 65 -1.93 2.51 -12.10
N LYS A 66 -1.54 1.23 -12.01
CA LYS A 66 -1.28 0.36 -13.16
C LYS A 66 -2.51 0.20 -14.07
N LEU A 67 -3.71 0.16 -13.48
CA LEU A 67 -4.97 0.08 -14.21
C LEU A 67 -5.28 1.39 -14.94
N LEU A 68 -5.19 2.52 -14.23
CA LEU A 68 -5.69 3.80 -14.72
C LEU A 68 -4.71 4.53 -15.65
N GLN A 69 -3.38 4.44 -15.42
CA GLN A 69 -2.37 5.15 -16.22
C GLN A 69 -2.34 4.76 -17.70
N LYS A 70 -3.02 3.66 -18.08
CA LYS A 70 -3.15 3.25 -19.49
C LYS A 70 -3.97 4.23 -20.31
N ASN A 71 -4.94 4.91 -19.67
CA ASN A 71 -5.90 5.77 -20.37
C ASN A 71 -6.07 7.16 -19.74
N TYR A 72 -5.50 7.39 -18.55
CA TYR A 72 -5.70 8.61 -17.77
C TYR A 72 -4.38 9.12 -17.19
N GLN A 73 -4.24 10.43 -17.09
CA GLN A 73 -3.16 11.04 -16.33
C GLN A 73 -3.50 10.96 -14.81
N VAL A 74 -2.83 10.06 -14.13
CA VAL A 74 -3.07 9.77 -12.72
C VAL A 74 -2.22 10.67 -11.83
N ALA A 75 -2.85 11.29 -10.83
CA ALA A 75 -2.15 11.87 -9.71
C ALA A 75 -2.37 11.02 -8.46
N VAL A 76 -1.31 10.82 -7.68
CA VAL A 76 -1.38 10.17 -6.36
C VAL A 76 -1.01 11.18 -5.30
N LEU A 77 -1.87 11.36 -4.30
CA LEU A 77 -1.65 12.26 -3.17
C LEU A 77 -1.59 11.48 -1.87
N SER A 78 -0.41 11.41 -1.27
CA SER A 78 -0.16 10.77 0.02
C SER A 78 0.14 11.79 1.12
N ARG A 79 0.20 11.34 2.37
CA ARG A 79 0.62 12.18 3.50
C ARG A 79 2.11 12.45 3.51
N GLY A 80 2.90 11.52 2.98
CA GLY A 80 4.35 11.54 3.14
C GLY A 80 4.76 11.23 4.58
N TYR A 81 4.46 10.01 5.04
CA TYR A 81 4.84 9.57 6.39
C TYR A 81 6.35 9.61 6.58
N LYS A 82 6.82 10.13 7.73
CA LYS A 82 8.24 10.33 8.09
C LYS A 82 9.05 11.25 7.15
N ARG A 83 8.43 11.97 6.21
CA ARG A 83 9.15 12.95 5.39
C ARG A 83 9.67 14.12 6.23
N LYS A 84 10.78 14.72 5.80
CA LYS A 84 11.36 15.92 6.43
C LYS A 84 10.80 17.24 5.86
N SER A 85 10.19 17.20 4.66
CA SER A 85 9.59 18.36 4.00
C SER A 85 8.26 18.77 4.64
N LYS A 86 7.85 20.02 4.45
CA LYS A 86 6.56 20.57 4.91
C LYS A 86 5.74 21.06 3.71
N GLY A 87 4.41 21.15 3.87
CA GLY A 87 3.49 21.64 2.85
C GLY A 87 3.38 20.69 1.65
N PHE A 88 2.97 21.23 0.51
CA PHE A 88 2.82 20.50 -0.74
C PHE A 88 4.18 20.28 -1.40
N VAL A 89 4.46 19.05 -1.80
CA VAL A 89 5.63 18.69 -2.62
C VAL A 89 5.17 17.81 -3.76
N LEU A 90 5.39 18.25 -5.00
CA LEU A 90 5.24 17.45 -6.22
C LEU A 90 6.57 16.77 -6.54
N ALA A 91 6.56 15.46 -6.71
CA ALA A 91 7.75 14.70 -7.05
C ALA A 91 8.26 15.05 -8.45
N LYS A 92 9.51 15.46 -8.54
CA LYS A 92 10.30 15.66 -9.77
C LYS A 92 11.42 14.62 -9.81
N GLU A 93 12.15 14.55 -10.92
CA GLU A 93 13.26 13.60 -11.11
C GLU A 93 14.30 13.66 -9.97
N ASN A 94 14.61 14.86 -9.49
CA ASN A 94 15.62 15.08 -8.45
C ASN A 94 15.04 15.13 -7.01
N THR A 95 13.77 14.74 -6.82
CA THR A 95 13.17 14.78 -5.50
C THR A 95 13.63 13.57 -4.67
N SER A 96 14.18 13.84 -3.48
CA SER A 96 14.74 12.80 -2.63
C SER A 96 13.67 12.04 -1.82
N VAL A 97 14.02 10.85 -1.34
CA VAL A 97 13.19 10.05 -0.42
C VAL A 97 12.86 10.84 0.86
N HIS A 98 13.77 11.65 1.37
CA HIS A 98 13.54 12.48 2.56
C HIS A 98 12.48 13.57 2.35
N GLN A 99 12.26 13.99 1.11
CA GLN A 99 11.24 15.00 0.77
C GLN A 99 9.87 14.40 0.59
N LEU A 100 9.78 13.16 0.07
CA LEU A 100 8.51 12.49 -0.22
C LEU A 100 8.08 11.52 0.87
N GLY A 101 9.02 10.83 1.50
CA GLY A 101 8.82 9.62 2.29
C GLY A 101 8.95 8.36 1.44
N ASP A 102 9.18 7.19 2.09
CA ASP A 102 9.54 5.93 1.43
C ASP A 102 8.50 5.47 0.39
N GLU A 103 7.24 5.32 0.81
CA GLU A 103 6.18 4.77 -0.05
C GLU A 103 5.87 5.66 -1.27
N PRO A 104 5.71 7.00 -1.13
CA PRO A 104 5.53 7.88 -2.27
C PRO A 104 6.75 7.90 -3.21
N TYR A 105 7.95 7.84 -2.67
CA TYR A 105 9.17 7.78 -3.46
C TYR A 105 9.24 6.48 -4.27
N GLN A 106 9.01 5.32 -3.63
CA GLN A 106 8.93 4.01 -4.29
C GLN A 106 7.91 4.02 -5.43
N MET A 107 6.71 4.56 -5.18
CA MET A 107 5.64 4.63 -6.17
C MET A 107 6.04 5.50 -7.36
N LYS A 108 6.71 6.65 -7.13
CA LYS A 108 7.21 7.52 -8.22
C LYS A 108 8.29 6.84 -9.05
N GLN A 109 9.20 6.09 -8.43
CA GLN A 109 10.22 5.31 -9.15
C GLN A 109 9.59 4.19 -9.99
N LYS A 110 8.59 3.51 -9.47
CA LYS A 110 7.89 2.41 -10.16
C LYS A 110 7.01 2.92 -11.31
N PHE A 111 6.40 4.11 -11.15
CA PHE A 111 5.50 4.72 -12.12
C PHE A 111 5.93 6.16 -12.46
N PRO A 112 6.96 6.33 -13.31
CA PRO A 112 7.51 7.66 -13.61
C PRO A 112 6.51 8.62 -14.26
N SER A 113 5.49 8.10 -14.95
CA SER A 113 4.49 8.89 -15.68
C SER A 113 3.44 9.56 -14.80
N ILE A 114 3.26 9.12 -13.54
CA ILE A 114 2.24 9.69 -12.66
C ILE A 114 2.70 11.01 -12.02
N HIS A 115 1.73 11.83 -11.65
CA HIS A 115 1.96 12.96 -10.76
C HIS A 115 1.92 12.49 -9.29
N MET A 116 3.08 12.21 -8.70
CA MET A 116 3.18 11.85 -7.29
C MET A 116 3.35 13.10 -6.44
N ALA A 117 2.44 13.34 -5.49
CA ALA A 117 2.49 14.47 -4.58
C ALA A 117 2.26 14.06 -3.12
N VAL A 118 2.79 14.88 -2.22
CA VAL A 118 2.57 14.71 -0.78
C VAL A 118 2.13 16.01 -0.13
N ASP A 119 1.09 15.93 0.70
CA ASP A 119 0.61 17.03 1.52
C ASP A 119 -0.15 16.48 2.75
N VAL A 120 0.02 17.06 3.91
CA VAL A 120 -0.76 16.74 5.11
C VAL A 120 -2.21 17.19 4.93
N ASN A 121 -2.42 18.37 4.30
CA ASN A 121 -3.74 18.89 3.94
C ASN A 121 -4.13 18.41 2.53
N ARG A 122 -4.97 17.36 2.46
CA ARG A 122 -5.39 16.78 1.17
C ARG A 122 -6.20 17.75 0.31
N CYS A 123 -7.01 18.63 0.91
CA CYS A 123 -7.75 19.64 0.16
C CYS A 123 -6.78 20.58 -0.57
N HIS A 124 -5.79 21.11 0.14
CA HIS A 124 -4.74 21.95 -0.44
C HIS A 124 -3.93 21.20 -1.50
N GLY A 125 -3.56 19.92 -1.21
CA GLY A 125 -2.83 19.08 -2.16
C GLY A 125 -3.59 18.87 -3.48
N ILE A 126 -4.90 18.60 -3.43
CA ILE A 126 -5.75 18.48 -4.62
C ILE A 126 -5.83 19.80 -5.37
N GLU A 127 -6.02 20.93 -4.67
CA GLU A 127 -6.03 22.26 -5.30
C GLU A 127 -4.75 22.56 -6.07
N GLN A 128 -3.59 22.19 -5.50
CA GLN A 128 -2.32 22.36 -6.19
C GLN A 128 -2.23 21.46 -7.43
N LEU A 129 -2.69 20.19 -7.32
CA LEU A 129 -2.73 19.25 -8.44
C LEU A 129 -3.72 19.66 -9.56
N CYS A 130 -4.74 20.45 -9.25
CA CYS A 130 -5.68 20.99 -10.25
C CYS A 130 -5.16 22.23 -10.97
N LYS A 131 -4.06 22.85 -10.52
CA LYS A 131 -3.51 24.04 -11.18
C LYS A 131 -2.73 23.67 -12.44
N ALA A 132 -3.12 24.22 -13.58
CA ALA A 132 -2.48 23.94 -14.87
C ALA A 132 -0.97 24.25 -14.92
N ASN A 133 -0.49 25.19 -14.10
CA ASN A 133 0.94 25.50 -14.00
C ASN A 133 1.73 24.54 -13.11
N VAL A 134 1.04 23.65 -12.36
CA VAL A 134 1.65 22.63 -11.49
C VAL A 134 1.61 21.26 -12.16
N THR A 135 0.41 20.86 -12.61
CA THR A 135 0.17 19.62 -13.37
C THR A 135 -0.81 19.92 -14.50
N PRO A 136 -0.32 20.06 -15.75
CA PRO A 136 -1.13 20.55 -16.85
C PRO A 136 -2.36 19.70 -17.18
N THR A 137 -2.31 18.42 -16.85
CA THR A 137 -3.40 17.47 -17.13
C THR A 137 -3.47 16.42 -16.04
N THR A 138 -4.43 16.54 -15.12
CA THR A 138 -4.74 15.47 -14.15
C THR A 138 -6.17 15.03 -14.39
N ASP A 139 -6.36 13.75 -14.77
CA ASP A 139 -7.69 13.20 -15.04
C ASP A 139 -8.33 12.57 -13.81
N VAL A 140 -7.51 12.04 -12.88
CA VAL A 140 -7.96 11.35 -11.66
C VAL A 140 -6.95 11.50 -10.53
N VAL A 141 -7.46 11.68 -9.30
CA VAL A 141 -6.62 11.71 -8.09
C VAL A 141 -6.90 10.48 -7.23
N LEU A 142 -5.84 9.74 -6.93
CA LEU A 142 -5.84 8.68 -5.93
C LEU A 142 -5.34 9.25 -4.60
N LEU A 143 -6.14 9.15 -3.55
CA LEU A 143 -5.76 9.54 -2.18
C LEU A 143 -5.28 8.30 -1.43
N ASP A 144 -4.00 8.24 -1.13
CA ASP A 144 -3.40 7.16 -0.38
C ASP A 144 -3.46 7.44 1.13
N ASP A 145 -3.90 6.42 1.90
CA ASP A 145 -4.14 6.47 3.37
C ASP A 145 -4.94 7.70 3.81
N ALA A 146 -6.06 7.97 3.15
CA ALA A 146 -6.85 9.18 3.41
C ALA A 146 -8.27 8.90 3.93
N PHE A 147 -8.62 7.66 4.30
CA PHE A 147 -9.96 7.28 4.73
C PHE A 147 -10.46 8.07 5.96
N GLN A 148 -9.54 8.48 6.84
CA GLN A 148 -9.81 9.34 8.00
C GLN A 148 -9.89 10.83 7.64
N HIS A 149 -9.45 11.25 6.43
CA HIS A 149 -9.37 12.66 6.06
C HIS A 149 -10.68 13.14 5.42
N ARG A 150 -11.74 13.20 6.21
CA ARG A 150 -13.12 13.51 5.78
C ARG A 150 -13.32 14.92 5.22
N HIS A 151 -12.37 15.83 5.36
CA HIS A 151 -12.44 17.15 4.71
C HIS A 151 -12.48 17.07 3.19
N VAL A 152 -11.99 15.99 2.58
CA VAL A 152 -12.18 15.70 1.16
C VAL A 152 -13.35 14.73 1.00
N LYS A 153 -14.35 15.13 0.23
CA LYS A 153 -15.43 14.24 -0.19
C LYS A 153 -15.01 13.50 -1.45
N ALA A 154 -14.38 12.33 -1.29
CA ALA A 154 -14.04 11.48 -2.42
C ALA A 154 -15.29 10.85 -3.03
N GLY A 155 -15.38 10.82 -4.37
CA GLY A 155 -16.53 10.21 -5.04
C GLY A 155 -16.53 8.68 -4.99
N LEU A 156 -15.34 8.07 -4.76
CA LEU A 156 -15.21 6.63 -4.55
C LEU A 156 -14.28 6.35 -3.36
N ASN A 157 -14.80 5.63 -2.36
CA ASN A 157 -14.06 5.23 -1.18
C ASN A 157 -13.83 3.72 -1.19
N ILE A 158 -12.57 3.30 -1.13
CA ILE A 158 -12.13 1.90 -1.05
C ILE A 158 -11.56 1.65 0.33
N LEU A 159 -12.18 0.73 1.07
CA LEU A 159 -11.76 0.31 2.40
C LEU A 159 -11.05 -1.03 2.32
N LEU A 160 -9.81 -1.09 2.81
CA LEU A 160 -9.02 -2.31 2.92
C LEU A 160 -9.14 -2.91 4.32
N VAL A 161 -9.40 -4.20 4.38
CA VAL A 161 -9.51 -4.98 5.63
C VAL A 161 -8.56 -6.17 5.54
N ASP A 162 -7.64 -6.31 6.47
CA ASP A 162 -6.71 -7.46 6.52
C ASP A 162 -7.45 -8.72 6.99
N TYR A 163 -7.40 -9.80 6.19
CA TYR A 163 -8.00 -11.10 6.52
C TYR A 163 -7.51 -11.65 7.86
N ASN A 164 -6.21 -11.50 8.15
CA ASN A 164 -5.62 -11.98 9.41
C ASN A 164 -5.97 -11.10 10.61
N ARG A 165 -6.67 -9.98 10.34
CA ARG A 165 -7.02 -8.98 11.35
C ARG A 165 -8.31 -8.28 10.97
N MET A 166 -9.40 -9.02 11.08
CA MET A 166 -10.74 -8.52 10.78
C MET A 166 -11.12 -7.37 11.71
N ILE A 167 -11.66 -6.29 11.12
CA ILE A 167 -12.13 -5.12 11.89
C ILE A 167 -13.31 -5.44 12.83
N THR A 168 -13.99 -6.56 12.61
CA THR A 168 -15.09 -7.06 13.42
C THR A 168 -14.62 -7.73 14.71
N GLU A 169 -13.34 -8.05 14.81
CA GLU A 169 -12.72 -8.75 15.94
C GLU A 169 -11.70 -7.88 16.70
N ASP A 170 -11.41 -6.68 16.20
CA ASP A 170 -10.43 -5.76 16.76
C ASP A 170 -11.09 -4.68 17.63
N ALA A 171 -10.31 -4.01 18.46
CA ALA A 171 -10.72 -2.92 19.33
C ALA A 171 -10.09 -1.59 18.90
N LEU A 172 -10.68 -0.49 19.39
CA LEU A 172 -10.12 0.85 19.21
C LEU A 172 -8.78 1.02 19.90
N LEU A 173 -7.94 1.91 19.38
CA LEU A 173 -6.72 2.36 20.04
C LEU A 173 -7.05 2.91 21.45
N PRO A 174 -6.19 2.68 22.46
CA PRO A 174 -4.95 1.90 22.42
C PRO A 174 -5.10 0.42 22.77
N ALA A 175 -6.31 -0.09 23.10
CA ALA A 175 -6.54 -1.50 23.45
C ALA A 175 -6.35 -2.45 22.27
N GLY A 176 -6.80 -2.04 21.08
CA GLY A 176 -6.60 -2.71 19.82
C GLY A 176 -5.87 -1.80 18.82
N ARG A 177 -6.15 -1.98 17.53
CA ARG A 177 -5.50 -1.22 16.46
C ARG A 177 -6.45 -0.38 15.59
N MET A 178 -7.73 -0.35 15.91
CA MET A 178 -8.68 0.45 15.14
C MET A 178 -8.50 1.95 15.42
N ARG A 179 -8.35 2.73 14.34
CA ARG A 179 -8.28 4.21 14.34
C ARG A 179 -9.68 4.84 14.46
N GLU A 180 -10.71 4.12 14.03
CA GLU A 180 -12.11 4.53 14.03
C GLU A 180 -13.02 3.34 14.38
N PRO A 181 -14.24 3.59 14.89
CA PRO A 181 -15.24 2.55 15.08
C PRO A 181 -15.54 1.81 13.78
N ILE A 182 -16.02 0.56 13.89
CA ILE A 182 -16.39 -0.28 12.75
C ILE A 182 -17.43 0.38 11.82
N SER A 183 -18.30 1.25 12.37
CA SER A 183 -19.23 2.06 11.56
C SER A 183 -18.55 2.94 10.53
N GLY A 184 -17.24 3.20 10.67
CA GLY A 184 -16.46 3.85 9.63
C GLY A 184 -16.52 3.16 8.27
N LYS A 185 -16.73 1.83 8.23
CA LYS A 185 -16.92 1.05 6.99
C LYS A 185 -18.12 1.51 6.15
N ASP A 186 -19.11 2.11 6.80
CA ASP A 186 -20.36 2.53 6.14
C ASP A 186 -20.16 3.65 5.10
N ARG A 187 -19.00 4.33 5.16
CA ARG A 187 -18.58 5.33 4.15
C ARG A 187 -17.94 4.72 2.90
N ALA A 188 -17.58 3.43 2.95
CA ALA A 188 -16.94 2.76 1.82
C ALA A 188 -17.98 2.43 0.73
N HIS A 189 -17.60 2.61 -0.53
CA HIS A 189 -18.34 2.09 -1.68
C HIS A 189 -17.85 0.68 -2.03
N ILE A 190 -16.54 0.46 -1.84
CA ILE A 190 -15.89 -0.83 -2.05
C ILE A 190 -15.18 -1.23 -0.76
N VAL A 191 -15.35 -2.47 -0.36
CA VAL A 191 -14.59 -3.11 0.71
C VAL A 191 -13.77 -4.24 0.09
N ILE A 192 -12.47 -4.28 0.38
CA ILE A 192 -11.58 -5.34 -0.08
C ILE A 192 -11.00 -6.04 1.14
N ILE A 193 -11.29 -7.33 1.30
CA ILE A 193 -10.60 -8.16 2.27
C ILE A 193 -9.28 -8.61 1.62
N THR A 194 -8.18 -8.15 2.20
CA THR A 194 -6.82 -8.32 1.66
C THR A 194 -6.07 -9.45 2.34
N LYS A 195 -5.00 -9.95 1.70
CA LYS A 195 -4.15 -11.03 2.21
C LYS A 195 -4.92 -12.32 2.53
N CYS A 196 -5.95 -12.57 1.75
CA CYS A 196 -6.68 -13.83 1.85
C CYS A 196 -5.78 -15.01 1.46
N PRO A 197 -5.89 -16.17 2.11
CA PRO A 197 -5.27 -17.41 1.63
C PRO A 197 -5.72 -17.75 0.20
N LYS A 198 -4.81 -18.30 -0.60
CA LYS A 198 -5.13 -18.69 -2.00
C LYS A 198 -6.11 -19.87 -2.08
N ASP A 199 -6.15 -20.69 -1.05
CA ASP A 199 -6.93 -21.94 -0.95
C ASP A 199 -8.26 -21.79 -0.20
N MET A 200 -8.78 -20.55 -0.09
CA MET A 200 -10.06 -20.27 0.56
C MET A 200 -11.21 -21.05 -0.08
N LYS A 201 -12.05 -21.66 0.77
CA LYS A 201 -13.24 -22.42 0.33
C LYS A 201 -14.44 -21.47 0.12
N PRO A 202 -15.42 -21.85 -0.73
CA PRO A 202 -16.63 -21.04 -0.95
C PRO A 202 -17.39 -20.68 0.34
N MET A 203 -17.31 -21.53 1.37
CA MET A 203 -17.93 -21.25 2.67
C MET A 203 -17.24 -20.12 3.42
N ASP A 204 -15.90 -20.01 3.33
CA ASP A 204 -15.13 -18.96 4.01
C ASP A 204 -15.53 -17.57 3.49
N PHE A 205 -15.71 -17.40 2.17
CA PHE A 205 -16.18 -16.16 1.57
C PHE A 205 -17.57 -15.76 2.11
N ARG A 206 -18.49 -16.73 2.23
CA ARG A 206 -19.84 -16.46 2.78
C ARG A 206 -19.80 -16.06 4.25
N VAL A 207 -18.93 -16.67 5.04
CA VAL A 207 -18.73 -16.30 6.45
C VAL A 207 -18.24 -14.87 6.56
N LEU A 208 -17.20 -14.51 5.82
CA LEU A 208 -16.65 -13.16 5.80
C LEU A 208 -17.67 -12.11 5.32
N GLN A 209 -18.44 -12.43 4.28
CA GLN A 209 -19.50 -11.54 3.79
C GLN A 209 -20.55 -11.26 4.86
N ARG A 210 -21.00 -12.30 5.58
CA ARG A 210 -21.95 -12.13 6.71
C ARG A 210 -21.33 -11.34 7.86
N GLN A 211 -20.07 -11.63 8.19
CA GLN A 211 -19.35 -10.95 9.26
C GLN A 211 -19.17 -9.46 8.98
N MET A 212 -18.90 -9.09 7.73
CA MET A 212 -18.76 -7.68 7.33
C MET A 212 -20.08 -6.93 7.36
N ASN A 213 -21.21 -7.59 7.16
CA ASN A 213 -22.55 -6.99 7.20
C ASN A 213 -22.60 -5.64 6.45
N LEU A 214 -22.41 -5.69 5.15
CA LEU A 214 -22.34 -4.52 4.27
C LEU A 214 -23.73 -4.11 3.78
N TYR A 215 -23.90 -2.83 3.48
CA TYR A 215 -25.10 -2.32 2.82
C TYR A 215 -25.16 -2.78 1.35
N ALA A 216 -26.36 -2.79 0.78
CA ALA A 216 -26.60 -3.26 -0.59
C ALA A 216 -25.84 -2.48 -1.69
N PHE A 217 -25.48 -1.20 -1.42
CA PHE A 217 -24.71 -0.39 -2.37
C PHE A 217 -23.20 -0.66 -2.32
N GLN A 218 -22.71 -1.34 -1.27
CA GLN A 218 -21.30 -1.62 -1.08
C GLN A 218 -20.89 -2.90 -1.83
N GLN A 219 -19.77 -2.82 -2.53
CA GLN A 219 -19.17 -3.97 -3.22
C GLN A 219 -18.13 -4.63 -2.32
N LEU A 220 -18.12 -5.96 -2.26
CA LEU A 220 -17.11 -6.73 -1.52
C LEU A 220 -16.23 -7.52 -2.46
N TYR A 221 -14.92 -7.36 -2.31
CA TYR A 221 -13.90 -8.09 -3.05
C TYR A 221 -12.92 -8.79 -2.11
N PHE A 222 -12.26 -9.80 -2.60
CA PHE A 222 -11.23 -10.54 -1.89
C PHE A 222 -9.96 -10.56 -2.71
N THR A 223 -8.84 -10.24 -2.07
CA THR A 223 -7.53 -10.25 -2.72
C THR A 223 -6.51 -11.03 -1.92
N THR A 224 -5.60 -11.66 -2.64
CA THR A 224 -4.38 -12.25 -2.08
C THR A 224 -3.17 -11.51 -2.59
N LEU A 225 -2.04 -11.69 -1.93
CA LEU A 225 -0.75 -11.23 -2.40
C LEU A 225 -0.10 -12.35 -3.21
N ASP A 226 0.49 -11.98 -4.32
CA ASP A 226 1.35 -12.86 -5.10
C ASP A 226 2.67 -12.16 -5.38
N TYR A 227 3.66 -12.91 -5.81
CA TYR A 227 4.97 -12.37 -6.16
C TYR A 227 5.08 -12.21 -7.67
N GLY A 228 5.48 -11.01 -8.09
CA GLY A 228 5.82 -10.74 -9.47
C GLY A 228 7.16 -11.33 -9.88
N LYS A 229 7.61 -11.02 -11.10
CA LYS A 229 8.94 -11.42 -11.56
C LYS A 229 10.01 -10.69 -10.78
N LEU A 230 11.04 -11.42 -10.37
CA LEU A 230 12.27 -10.84 -9.82
C LEU A 230 12.88 -9.88 -10.84
N ARG A 231 13.17 -8.66 -10.39
CA ARG A 231 13.80 -7.61 -11.21
C ARG A 231 15.18 -7.31 -10.65
N PRO A 232 16.22 -7.21 -11.50
CA PRO A 232 17.51 -6.73 -11.03
C PRO A 232 17.36 -5.32 -10.46
N LEU A 233 18.00 -5.04 -9.33
CA LEU A 233 17.97 -3.72 -8.71
C LEU A 233 18.79 -2.70 -9.50
N PHE A 234 19.87 -3.17 -10.14
CA PHE A 234 20.76 -2.40 -10.98
C PHE A 234 20.74 -2.93 -12.43
N ASN A 235 21.15 -2.09 -13.37
CA ASN A 235 21.16 -2.43 -14.80
C ASN A 235 22.04 -3.66 -15.08
N GLY A 236 21.59 -4.53 -16.02
CA GLY A 236 22.37 -5.63 -16.56
C GLY A 236 21.86 -7.05 -16.30
N GLY A 237 20.88 -7.24 -15.41
CA GLY A 237 20.26 -8.55 -15.15
C GLY A 237 18.96 -8.78 -15.95
N LYS A 238 18.56 -10.06 -16.05
CA LYS A 238 17.27 -10.43 -16.66
C LYS A 238 16.21 -10.61 -15.59
N GLU A 239 14.96 -10.25 -15.92
CA GLU A 239 13.81 -10.57 -15.09
C GLU A 239 13.47 -12.06 -15.24
N TYR A 240 13.09 -12.70 -14.15
CA TYR A 240 12.60 -14.09 -14.19
C TYR A 240 11.62 -14.38 -13.05
N ALA A 241 10.75 -15.34 -13.31
CA ALA A 241 9.79 -15.76 -12.31
C ALA A 241 10.50 -16.45 -11.14
N ILE A 242 10.04 -16.25 -9.93
CA ILE A 242 10.61 -16.82 -8.73
C ILE A 242 10.65 -18.36 -8.78
N GLN A 243 9.66 -18.98 -9.45
CA GLN A 243 9.58 -20.42 -9.65
C GLN A 243 10.69 -20.96 -10.58
N ASN A 244 11.35 -20.08 -11.34
CA ASN A 244 12.43 -20.43 -12.26
C ASN A 244 13.82 -20.31 -11.61
N ILE A 245 13.89 -20.02 -10.32
CA ILE A 245 15.15 -20.04 -9.57
C ILE A 245 15.62 -21.52 -9.50
N HIS A 246 16.85 -21.74 -9.98
CA HIS A 246 17.41 -23.10 -9.92
C HIS A 246 17.55 -23.55 -8.45
N PRO A 247 17.13 -24.77 -8.06
CA PRO A 247 17.13 -25.23 -6.66
C PRO A 247 18.49 -25.14 -5.94
N ALA A 248 19.60 -25.20 -6.69
CA ALA A 248 20.94 -25.10 -6.13
C ALA A 248 21.41 -23.65 -5.91
N VAL A 249 20.57 -22.64 -6.15
CA VAL A 249 20.91 -21.23 -5.89
C VAL A 249 20.69 -20.93 -4.42
N HIS A 250 21.70 -20.38 -3.77
CA HIS A 250 21.60 -19.86 -2.40
C HIS A 250 21.07 -18.43 -2.42
N ILE A 251 20.00 -18.20 -1.69
CA ILE A 251 19.31 -16.91 -1.61
C ILE A 251 19.67 -16.25 -0.29
N LEU A 252 20.28 -15.06 -0.32
CA LEU A 252 20.37 -14.17 0.81
C LEU A 252 19.14 -13.25 0.77
N LEU A 253 18.15 -13.52 1.65
CA LEU A 253 16.98 -12.69 1.79
C LEU A 253 17.29 -11.52 2.74
N VAL A 254 17.37 -10.31 2.21
CA VAL A 254 17.62 -9.08 2.98
C VAL A 254 16.33 -8.28 3.07
N THR A 255 15.80 -8.09 4.28
CA THR A 255 14.52 -7.41 4.46
C THR A 255 14.41 -6.67 5.78
N GLY A 256 13.78 -5.48 5.75
CA GLY A 256 13.40 -4.64 6.89
C GLY A 256 11.88 -4.38 6.94
N ILE A 257 11.09 -5.46 6.89
CA ILE A 257 9.62 -5.40 6.95
C ILE A 257 9.08 -5.95 8.27
N ALA A 258 7.84 -5.60 8.60
CA ALA A 258 7.20 -5.98 9.88
C ALA A 258 6.99 -7.50 10.08
N SER A 259 6.95 -8.29 9.01
CA SER A 259 6.70 -9.74 9.07
C SER A 259 7.59 -10.49 8.08
N PRO A 260 8.90 -10.57 8.33
CA PRO A 260 9.86 -11.20 7.41
C PRO A 260 9.66 -12.71 7.28
N GLN A 261 9.15 -13.36 8.33
CA GLN A 261 8.94 -14.80 8.38
C GLN A 261 7.97 -15.30 7.29
N VAL A 262 6.89 -14.55 7.01
CA VAL A 262 5.93 -14.92 5.95
C VAL A 262 6.62 -14.98 4.60
N LEU A 263 7.49 -14.01 4.32
CA LEU A 263 8.26 -13.98 3.08
C LEU A 263 9.29 -15.13 3.00
N GLU A 264 9.93 -15.44 4.11
CA GLU A 264 10.84 -16.57 4.20
C GLU A 264 10.13 -17.91 3.98
N ASP A 265 8.96 -18.10 4.62
CA ASP A 265 8.15 -19.30 4.47
C ASP A 265 7.70 -19.51 3.02
N ASP A 266 7.22 -18.43 2.36
CA ASP A 266 6.82 -18.46 0.96
C ASP A 266 7.98 -18.80 0.01
N LEU A 267 9.16 -18.23 0.26
CA LEU A 267 10.37 -18.51 -0.52
C LEU A 267 10.89 -19.93 -0.26
N SER A 268 10.80 -20.39 0.99
CA SER A 268 11.24 -21.74 1.39
C SER A 268 10.42 -22.84 0.75
N ALA A 269 9.16 -22.55 0.39
CA ALA A 269 8.35 -23.48 -0.41
C ALA A 269 8.86 -23.67 -1.85
N ILE A 270 9.69 -22.74 -2.34
CA ILE A 270 10.24 -22.75 -3.73
C ILE A 270 11.69 -23.17 -3.74
N ASN A 271 12.47 -22.73 -2.76
CA ASN A 271 13.91 -22.99 -2.67
C ASN A 271 14.34 -23.28 -1.22
N THR A 272 15.10 -24.34 -1.02
CA THR A 272 15.53 -24.81 0.32
C THR A 272 16.77 -24.10 0.87
N HIS A 273 17.48 -23.33 0.04
CA HIS A 273 18.75 -22.68 0.42
C HIS A 273 18.53 -21.18 0.68
N ILE A 274 17.69 -20.85 1.68
CA ILE A 274 17.40 -19.48 2.08
C ILE A 274 18.18 -19.11 3.33
N HIS A 275 18.86 -17.98 3.27
CA HIS A 275 19.58 -17.37 4.38
C HIS A 275 18.97 -16.00 4.64
N MET A 276 18.24 -15.84 5.74
CA MET A 276 17.57 -14.58 6.05
C MET A 276 18.47 -13.65 6.86
N LEU A 277 18.55 -12.39 6.42
CA LEU A 277 19.11 -11.27 7.16
C LEU A 277 17.99 -10.25 7.36
N ALA A 278 17.36 -10.32 8.54
CA ALA A 278 16.18 -9.50 8.87
C ALA A 278 16.55 -8.32 9.74
N TYR A 279 16.12 -7.13 9.32
CA TYR A 279 16.23 -5.87 10.05
C TYR A 279 14.86 -5.44 10.60
N GLY A 280 14.84 -4.43 11.45
CA GLY A 280 13.59 -3.86 11.97
C GLY A 280 12.73 -3.21 10.88
N ASP A 281 11.41 -3.12 11.11
CA ASP A 281 10.51 -2.45 10.16
C ASP A 281 10.91 -0.97 9.97
N HIS A 282 11.00 -0.53 8.72
CA HIS A 282 11.50 0.79 8.33
C HIS A 282 12.95 1.06 8.72
N HIS A 283 13.81 0.03 8.72
CA HIS A 283 15.23 0.18 9.03
C HIS A 283 15.93 1.06 7.99
N ASP A 284 16.64 2.08 8.47
CA ASP A 284 17.56 2.86 7.63
C ASP A 284 18.92 2.14 7.65
N PHE A 285 19.32 1.58 6.52
CA PHE A 285 20.56 0.84 6.41
C PHE A 285 21.78 1.72 6.74
N THR A 286 22.69 1.19 7.53
CA THR A 286 23.96 1.82 7.89
C THR A 286 25.12 1.27 7.07
N ASP A 287 26.29 1.92 7.11
CA ASP A 287 27.51 1.42 6.47
C ASP A 287 27.87 0.01 6.97
N ASN A 288 27.67 -0.24 8.27
CA ASN A 288 27.92 -1.57 8.86
C ASN A 288 26.97 -2.63 8.32
N ASP A 289 25.69 -2.28 8.07
CA ASP A 289 24.72 -3.21 7.48
C ASP A 289 25.13 -3.57 6.05
N MET A 290 25.65 -2.61 5.26
CA MET A 290 26.15 -2.88 3.92
C MET A 290 27.32 -3.86 3.92
N LEU A 291 28.26 -3.68 4.85
CA LEU A 291 29.37 -4.61 5.04
C LEU A 291 28.92 -5.99 5.52
N GLU A 292 27.92 -6.05 6.40
CA GLU A 292 27.33 -7.30 6.88
C GLU A 292 26.66 -8.07 5.73
N ILE A 293 25.86 -7.39 4.90
CA ILE A 293 25.22 -7.97 3.71
C ILE A 293 26.28 -8.55 2.77
N GLU A 294 27.35 -7.78 2.46
CA GLU A 294 28.45 -8.25 1.62
C GLU A 294 29.11 -9.47 2.20
N LYS A 295 29.44 -9.45 3.49
CA LYS A 295 30.08 -10.58 4.20
C LYS A 295 29.20 -11.84 4.17
N HIS A 296 27.90 -11.73 4.41
CA HIS A 296 26.98 -12.85 4.33
C HIS A 296 26.88 -13.38 2.91
N PHE A 297 26.81 -12.51 1.91
CA PHE A 297 26.75 -12.90 0.51
C PHE A 297 28.01 -13.67 0.07
N HIS A 298 29.21 -13.22 0.47
CA HIS A 298 30.47 -13.88 0.11
C HIS A 298 30.69 -15.22 0.81
N ARG A 299 29.96 -15.51 1.88
CA ARG A 299 29.99 -16.84 2.53
C ARG A 299 29.21 -17.90 1.76
N LEU A 300 28.31 -17.48 0.86
CA LEU A 300 27.52 -18.38 0.03
C LEU A 300 28.39 -18.95 -1.11
N PRO A 301 28.04 -20.15 -1.62
CA PRO A 301 28.79 -20.80 -2.72
C PRO A 301 28.87 -19.92 -3.96
N GLU A 302 30.04 -19.76 -4.51
CA GLU A 302 30.28 -18.98 -5.73
C GLU A 302 29.53 -19.53 -6.94
N GLY A 303 29.08 -18.62 -7.84
CA GLY A 303 28.37 -18.95 -9.08
C GLY A 303 26.91 -19.39 -8.90
N ARG A 304 26.46 -19.63 -7.66
CA ARG A 304 25.07 -20.05 -7.35
C ARG A 304 24.51 -19.29 -6.17
N ARG A 305 24.61 -17.97 -6.21
CA ARG A 305 24.13 -17.11 -5.12
C ARG A 305 23.45 -15.86 -5.66
N MET A 306 22.46 -15.37 -4.92
CA MET A 306 21.75 -14.12 -5.21
C MET A 306 21.26 -13.45 -3.94
N ILE A 307 21.00 -12.16 -4.00
CA ILE A 307 20.35 -11.39 -2.93
C ILE A 307 18.93 -11.09 -3.41
N ILE A 308 17.94 -11.39 -2.58
CA ILE A 308 16.55 -10.96 -2.79
C ILE A 308 16.19 -9.96 -1.71
N THR A 309 15.60 -8.84 -2.13
CA THR A 309 15.09 -7.81 -1.21
C THR A 309 13.68 -7.38 -1.61
N THR A 310 12.98 -6.70 -0.71
CA THR A 310 11.64 -6.15 -0.99
C THR A 310 11.73 -4.84 -1.76
N GLU A 311 10.63 -4.42 -2.43
CA GLU A 311 10.59 -3.13 -3.13
C GLU A 311 10.83 -1.94 -2.17
N LYS A 312 10.36 -2.06 -0.92
CA LYS A 312 10.53 -1.05 0.13
C LYS A 312 11.99 -0.90 0.56
N ASP A 313 12.69 -2.00 0.76
CA ASP A 313 14.08 -2.00 1.19
C ASP A 313 15.03 -1.65 0.03
N ALA A 314 14.70 -2.06 -1.19
CA ALA A 314 15.43 -1.74 -2.41
C ALA A 314 15.64 -0.22 -2.59
N VAL A 315 14.60 0.58 -2.34
CA VAL A 315 14.67 2.06 -2.42
C VAL A 315 15.74 2.62 -1.49
N ARG A 316 15.88 2.06 -0.29
CA ARG A 316 16.87 2.49 0.70
C ARG A 316 18.27 2.02 0.34
N MET A 317 18.38 0.78 -0.17
CA MET A 317 19.66 0.22 -0.63
C MET A 317 20.23 0.99 -1.83
N VAL A 318 19.40 1.33 -2.83
CA VAL A 318 19.85 2.08 -4.02
C VAL A 318 20.44 3.44 -3.67
N SER A 319 19.88 4.12 -2.68
CA SER A 319 20.34 5.45 -2.26
C SER A 319 21.51 5.43 -1.31
N HIS A 320 21.98 4.24 -0.89
CA HIS A 320 23.06 4.12 0.09
C HIS A 320 24.44 4.27 -0.56
N PRO A 321 25.28 5.25 -0.17
CA PRO A 321 26.55 5.54 -0.85
C PRO A 321 27.59 4.45 -0.70
N GLN A 322 27.51 3.64 0.36
CA GLN A 322 28.47 2.56 0.68
C GLN A 322 27.99 1.17 0.23
N LEU A 323 26.99 1.09 -0.66
CA LEU A 323 26.57 -0.21 -1.19
C LEU A 323 27.70 -0.79 -2.06
N PRO A 324 28.28 -1.97 -1.69
CA PRO A 324 29.45 -2.52 -2.37
C PRO A 324 29.17 -2.86 -3.84
N GLU A 325 30.03 -2.45 -4.75
CA GLU A 325 29.91 -2.72 -6.19
C GLU A 325 29.92 -4.23 -6.49
N THR A 326 30.62 -5.01 -5.67
CA THR A 326 30.79 -6.47 -5.80
C THR A 326 29.47 -7.24 -5.74
N ILE A 327 28.48 -6.73 -4.97
CA ILE A 327 27.19 -7.42 -4.77
C ILE A 327 26.06 -6.85 -5.65
N LYS A 328 26.21 -5.64 -6.22
CA LYS A 328 25.18 -4.97 -7.04
C LYS A 328 24.59 -5.86 -8.15
N PRO A 329 25.39 -6.62 -8.94
CA PRO A 329 24.87 -7.47 -10.01
C PRO A 329 23.97 -8.61 -9.53
N TYR A 330 24.03 -8.94 -8.24
CA TYR A 330 23.32 -10.09 -7.66
C TYR A 330 22.09 -9.70 -6.86
N ILE A 331 21.78 -8.39 -6.76
CA ILE A 331 20.62 -7.89 -6.01
C ILE A 331 19.39 -7.87 -6.89
N TYR A 332 18.36 -8.58 -6.47
CA TYR A 332 17.06 -8.65 -7.11
C TYR A 332 15.96 -8.17 -6.16
N VAL A 333 15.02 -7.46 -6.73
CA VAL A 333 13.82 -6.98 -6.04
C VAL A 333 12.68 -7.94 -6.32
N LEU A 334 11.98 -8.34 -5.26
CA LEU A 334 10.77 -9.15 -5.35
C LEU A 334 9.55 -8.26 -5.26
N PRO A 335 8.87 -7.97 -6.39
CA PRO A 335 7.64 -7.18 -6.38
C PRO A 335 6.48 -7.98 -5.78
N ILE A 336 5.58 -7.27 -5.12
CA ILE A 336 4.30 -7.81 -4.66
C ILE A 336 3.21 -7.39 -5.64
N GLU A 337 2.38 -8.33 -6.06
CA GLU A 337 1.24 -8.10 -6.93
C GLU A 337 -0.08 -8.47 -6.23
N ILE A 338 -1.15 -7.75 -6.57
CA ILE A 338 -2.49 -8.04 -6.09
C ILE A 338 -3.19 -8.98 -7.06
N VAL A 339 -3.72 -10.07 -6.53
CA VAL A 339 -4.55 -11.02 -7.28
C VAL A 339 -5.94 -11.05 -6.66
N PHE A 340 -6.96 -10.82 -7.48
CA PHE A 340 -8.36 -10.94 -7.06
C PHE A 340 -8.77 -12.42 -7.04
N LEU A 341 -9.44 -12.82 -5.97
CA LEU A 341 -10.04 -14.14 -5.86
C LEU A 341 -11.44 -14.14 -6.49
N GLN A 342 -11.98 -15.34 -6.74
CA GLN A 342 -13.32 -15.54 -7.35
C GLN A 342 -13.48 -14.92 -8.75
N ASP A 343 -12.42 -14.79 -9.53
CA ASP A 343 -12.42 -14.21 -10.89
C ASP A 343 -13.04 -12.80 -10.98
N GLN A 344 -13.00 -12.04 -9.86
CA GLN A 344 -13.67 -10.74 -9.76
C GLN A 344 -12.83 -9.56 -10.29
N GLN A 345 -11.64 -9.81 -10.80
CA GLN A 345 -10.72 -8.77 -11.25
C GLN A 345 -11.31 -7.90 -12.37
N GLU A 346 -11.92 -8.51 -13.36
CA GLU A 346 -12.52 -7.78 -14.49
C GLU A 346 -13.70 -6.91 -14.04
N MET A 347 -14.55 -7.44 -13.14
CA MET A 347 -15.66 -6.69 -12.59
C MET A 347 -15.19 -5.48 -11.78
N PHE A 348 -14.18 -5.65 -10.95
CA PHE A 348 -13.54 -4.55 -10.20
C PHE A 348 -12.96 -3.51 -11.15
N ASN A 349 -12.16 -3.95 -12.14
CA ASN A 349 -11.53 -3.06 -13.11
C ASN A 349 -12.56 -2.23 -13.88
N LYS A 350 -13.63 -2.89 -14.35
CA LYS A 350 -14.73 -2.21 -15.04
C LYS A 350 -15.40 -1.18 -14.16
N TYR A 351 -15.67 -1.50 -12.89
CA TYR A 351 -16.28 -0.56 -11.95
C TYR A 351 -15.43 0.69 -11.76
N ILE A 352 -14.12 0.54 -11.56
CA ILE A 352 -13.18 1.64 -11.40
C ILE A 352 -13.11 2.51 -12.68
N LEU A 353 -12.96 1.89 -13.84
CA LEU A 353 -12.88 2.60 -15.12
C LEU A 353 -14.18 3.34 -15.45
N ASP A 354 -15.34 2.72 -15.20
CA ASP A 354 -16.65 3.34 -15.39
C ASP A 354 -16.87 4.53 -14.46
N TYR A 355 -16.41 4.44 -13.20
CA TYR A 355 -16.46 5.56 -12.26
C TYR A 355 -15.64 6.75 -12.78
N VAL A 356 -14.39 6.53 -13.19
CA VAL A 356 -13.53 7.61 -13.72
C VAL A 356 -14.12 8.21 -14.98
N ARG A 357 -14.54 7.36 -15.94
CA ARG A 357 -15.12 7.80 -17.21
C ARG A 357 -16.38 8.68 -17.02
N LYS A 358 -17.27 8.29 -16.11
CA LYS A 358 -18.52 9.03 -15.85
C LYS A 358 -18.23 10.41 -15.25
N ASN A 359 -17.26 10.49 -14.34
CA ASN A 359 -16.97 11.73 -13.63
C ASN A 359 -16.03 12.66 -14.42
N SER A 360 -15.12 12.14 -15.25
CA SER A 360 -14.30 12.97 -16.14
C SER A 360 -15.13 13.67 -17.24
N ARG A 361 -16.20 13.04 -17.72
CA ARG A 361 -17.12 13.68 -18.69
C ARG A 361 -17.92 14.83 -18.07
N ASN A 362 -18.35 14.68 -16.81
CA ASN A 362 -19.06 15.74 -16.10
C ASN A 362 -18.17 16.95 -15.80
N SER A 363 -16.86 16.78 -15.62
CA SER A 363 -15.94 17.90 -15.45
C SER A 363 -15.77 18.74 -16.73
N ARG A 364 -15.82 18.12 -17.89
CA ARG A 364 -15.70 18.83 -19.21
C ARG A 364 -16.97 19.58 -19.63
N LEU A 365 -18.14 19.19 -19.09
CA LEU A 365 -19.42 19.87 -19.41
C LEU A 365 -19.64 21.15 -18.58
N PHE A 366 -18.83 21.41 -17.56
CA PHE A 366 -18.91 22.61 -16.72
C PHE A 366 -17.78 23.62 -17.01
N GLU A 367 -16.91 23.37 -17.98
CA GLU A 367 -15.86 24.27 -18.45
C GLU A 367 -16.26 25.03 -19.73
N GLU A 368 -17.45 24.78 -20.29
CA GLU A 368 -18.13 25.56 -21.33
C GLU A 368 -19.25 26.44 -20.70
#